data_30d76a8003fc8497632ea133c3cce621
#
_entry.id   30d76a8003fc8497632ea133c3cce621
#
_cell.length_a   1.000
_cell.length_b   1.000
_cell.length_c   1.000
_cell.angle_alpha   90.00
_cell.angle_beta   90.00
_cell.angle_gamma   90.00
#
_symmetry.space_group_name_H-M   'P 1'
#
loop_
_entity.id
_entity.type
_entity.pdbx_description
1 polymer ?
#
loop_
_entity_poly.entity_id
_entity_poly.type
_entity_poly.pdbx_seq_one_letter_code
_entity_poly.pdbx_strand_id
1 'polypeptide(L)'
;MSGSTASPEPASGGIVPTLAELIGLRALAQGRRTARLGRHGAQGHALSNLRGRGMEYAESREYAIGDDARHIDWRLTARSGKAHTKLFQAERERLTLVVADTSPALYFGTRTRFKSVQAARAGALAAWLAVRDGDRIAALRGSAQEPPVPPASGQRGALRVLDALVRWYVRPPADDAGLSIALDHARRLLRPGSRLIVLADPASVLAVPAERWAGVVQHTDAVALLLTDPLERHPPAARLPFATEGGRVELALDAAAVRQRWRQAFDAPLDAALELLRRQRVHAMPLSSDAPDDAWLGLLDRPKGRAR
;
A
#
# COMPACT_ATOMS: atom_id res chain seq x y z
N MET A 1 -18.70 -19.61 47.68
CA MET A 1 -17.57 -19.17 46.83
C MET A 1 -17.90 -19.58 45.41
N SER A 2 -18.57 -18.70 44.68
CA SER A 2 -19.02 -18.95 43.29
C SER A 2 -18.01 -18.34 42.34
N GLY A 3 -17.21 -19.20 41.71
CA GLY A 3 -16.29 -18.79 40.66
C GLY A 3 -17.07 -18.47 39.38
N SER A 4 -17.12 -17.22 39.03
CA SER A 4 -17.59 -16.75 37.72
C SER A 4 -16.55 -17.11 36.67
N THR A 5 -16.82 -18.16 35.91
CA THR A 5 -16.08 -18.44 34.66
C THR A 5 -16.54 -17.46 33.62
N ALA A 6 -15.74 -16.40 33.40
CA ALA A 6 -15.89 -15.52 32.26
C ALA A 6 -15.66 -16.36 31.00
N SER A 7 -16.71 -16.56 30.21
CA SER A 7 -16.61 -17.10 28.87
C SER A 7 -15.72 -16.17 28.06
N PRO A 8 -14.75 -16.68 27.27
CA PRO A 8 -13.97 -15.83 26.38
C PRO A 8 -14.93 -15.22 25.36
N GLU A 9 -14.94 -13.88 25.28
CA GLU A 9 -15.58 -13.17 24.16
C GLU A 9 -15.09 -13.75 22.83
N PRO A 10 -15.99 -14.02 21.87
CA PRO A 10 -15.56 -14.49 20.57
C PRO A 10 -14.64 -13.43 19.95
N ALA A 11 -13.44 -13.84 19.64
CA ALA A 11 -12.45 -13.01 18.96
C ALA A 11 -13.06 -12.47 17.66
N SER A 12 -13.56 -11.23 17.68
CA SER A 12 -14.08 -10.49 16.52
C SER A 12 -12.98 -10.15 15.51
N GLY A 13 -11.73 -10.48 15.79
CA GLY A 13 -10.53 -10.09 15.06
C GLY A 13 -10.39 -10.58 13.62
N GLY A 14 -11.29 -11.48 13.15
CA GLY A 14 -11.23 -12.00 11.79
C GLY A 14 -12.26 -11.40 10.81
N ILE A 15 -13.33 -10.80 11.33
CA ILE A 15 -14.47 -10.30 10.50
C ILE A 15 -14.39 -8.79 10.33
N VAL A 16 -14.02 -8.06 11.35
CA VAL A 16 -13.85 -6.59 11.33
C VAL A 16 -12.49 -6.21 11.88
N PRO A 17 -11.81 -5.25 11.25
CA PRO A 17 -10.53 -4.76 11.77
C PRO A 17 -10.76 -3.90 13.02
N THR A 18 -9.86 -4.00 13.99
CA THR A 18 -9.88 -3.15 15.18
C THR A 18 -8.68 -2.20 15.19
N LEU A 19 -8.85 -1.01 15.75
CA LEU A 19 -7.75 -0.04 15.85
C LEU A 19 -6.58 -0.61 16.68
N ALA A 20 -6.86 -1.38 17.72
CA ALA A 20 -5.85 -1.99 18.59
C ALA A 20 -4.95 -2.97 17.81
N GLU A 21 -5.55 -3.86 16.99
CA GLU A 21 -4.79 -4.76 16.12
C GLU A 21 -3.91 -4.00 15.13
N LEU A 22 -4.47 -2.97 14.47
CA LEU A 22 -3.73 -2.18 13.49
C LEU A 22 -2.57 -1.39 14.12
N ILE A 23 -2.73 -0.92 15.35
CA ILE A 23 -1.63 -0.31 16.14
C ILE A 23 -0.55 -1.35 16.45
N GLY A 24 -0.92 -2.57 16.81
CA GLY A 24 0.02 -3.67 17.10
C GLY A 24 0.99 -3.99 15.97
N LEU A 25 0.60 -3.76 14.72
CA LEU A 25 1.46 -3.96 13.54
C LEU A 25 2.67 -3.02 13.48
N ARG A 26 2.71 -1.99 14.33
CA ARG A 26 3.88 -1.11 14.46
C ARG A 26 5.16 -1.87 14.80
N ALA A 27 5.08 -2.87 15.66
CA ALA A 27 6.24 -3.70 16.04
C ALA A 27 6.84 -4.40 14.81
N LEU A 28 6.00 -4.91 13.93
CA LEU A 28 6.42 -5.56 12.69
C LEU A 28 7.17 -4.59 11.74
N ALA A 29 6.66 -3.35 11.62
CA ALA A 29 7.30 -2.32 10.83
C ALA A 29 8.68 -1.91 11.36
N GLN A 30 8.89 -1.93 12.69
CA GLN A 30 10.15 -1.57 13.34
C GLN A 30 11.20 -2.69 13.29
N GLY A 31 10.78 -3.95 13.38
CA GLY A 31 11.68 -5.11 13.40
C GLY A 31 12.39 -5.38 12.07
N ARG A 32 11.89 -4.85 10.96
CA ARG A 32 12.46 -5.07 9.64
C ARG A 32 13.38 -3.92 9.24
N ARG A 33 14.66 -4.20 9.12
CA ARG A 33 15.59 -3.36 8.35
C ARG A 33 15.23 -3.54 6.87
N THR A 34 14.42 -2.67 6.29
CA THR A 34 14.46 -2.54 4.83
C THR A 34 15.87 -2.10 4.47
N ALA A 35 16.48 -2.82 3.54
CA ALA A 35 17.65 -2.29 2.88
C ALA A 35 17.24 -0.89 2.39
N ARG A 36 17.75 0.17 3.03
CA ARG A 36 17.76 1.49 2.43
C ARG A 36 18.50 1.26 1.11
N LEU A 37 17.77 1.11 0.02
CA LEU A 37 18.36 1.29 -1.29
C LEU A 37 19.00 2.69 -1.19
N GLY A 38 20.32 2.68 -1.17
CA GLY A 38 21.10 3.89 -1.05
C GLY A 38 20.54 4.89 -2.03
N ARG A 39 20.32 6.10 -1.59
CA ARG A 39 19.84 7.25 -2.34
C ARG A 39 20.78 7.66 -3.51
N HIS A 40 21.44 6.70 -4.10
CA HIS A 40 22.37 6.83 -5.23
C HIS A 40 21.69 6.38 -6.51
N GLY A 41 20.72 7.15 -6.98
CA GLY A 41 19.99 6.74 -8.17
C GLY A 41 19.07 7.77 -8.78
N ALA A 42 19.45 9.02 -8.77
CA ALA A 42 18.92 9.99 -9.72
C ALA A 42 20.03 10.98 -10.09
N GLN A 43 20.98 10.55 -10.88
CA GLN A 43 21.75 11.42 -11.73
C GLN A 43 20.82 12.01 -12.79
N GLY A 44 20.09 13.05 -12.40
CA GLY A 44 19.47 13.99 -13.28
C GLY A 44 20.03 15.35 -12.88
N HIS A 45 20.89 15.91 -13.72
CA HIS A 45 21.42 17.26 -13.55
C HIS A 45 20.29 18.28 -13.64
N ALA A 46 19.65 18.57 -12.52
CA ALA A 46 18.87 19.78 -12.32
C ALA A 46 19.07 20.22 -10.87
N LEU A 47 20.02 21.13 -10.70
CA LEU A 47 20.22 21.88 -9.46
C LEU A 47 18.94 22.66 -9.17
N SER A 48 18.15 22.23 -8.21
CA SER A 48 17.00 22.98 -7.72
C SER A 48 17.49 24.07 -6.77
N ASN A 49 17.39 25.32 -7.19
CA ASN A 49 17.64 26.52 -6.37
C ASN A 49 16.53 26.79 -5.33
N LEU A 50 15.83 25.77 -4.86
CA LEU A 50 14.77 25.92 -3.86
C LEU A 50 15.33 25.89 -2.46
N ARG A 51 15.34 27.04 -1.80
CA ARG A 51 15.65 27.23 -0.37
C ARG A 51 14.47 26.71 0.45
N GLY A 52 14.67 25.68 1.29
CA GLY A 52 13.70 25.14 2.23
C GLY A 52 14.39 24.65 3.52
N ARG A 53 13.69 24.74 4.66
CA ARG A 53 14.13 24.16 5.94
C ARG A 53 14.20 22.64 5.76
N GLY A 54 15.38 22.04 6.04
CA GLY A 54 15.59 20.58 5.95
C GLY A 54 16.57 20.19 4.83
N MET A 55 17.74 20.82 4.77
CA MET A 55 18.83 20.37 3.90
C MET A 55 19.79 19.50 4.72
N GLU A 56 19.87 18.20 4.40
CA GLU A 56 20.92 17.33 4.93
C GLU A 56 22.19 17.46 4.08
N TYR A 57 23.34 17.50 4.76
CA TYR A 57 24.63 17.39 4.12
C TYR A 57 24.74 16.06 3.37
N ALA A 58 24.94 16.11 2.06
CA ALA A 58 25.07 14.92 1.23
C ALA A 58 26.54 14.54 1.02
N GLU A 59 27.31 15.47 0.47
CA GLU A 59 28.75 15.29 0.17
C GLU A 59 29.44 16.64 -0.01
N SER A 60 30.78 16.65 -0.04
CA SER A 60 31.56 17.82 -0.47
C SER A 60 32.22 17.53 -1.82
N ARG A 61 32.16 18.48 -2.74
CA ARG A 61 32.91 18.44 -4.00
C ARG A 61 33.86 19.63 -4.11
N GLU A 62 34.81 19.60 -5.03
CA GLU A 62 35.64 20.78 -5.32
C GLU A 62 34.74 21.96 -5.73
N TYR A 63 35.06 23.13 -5.20
CA TYR A 63 34.36 24.38 -5.49
C TYR A 63 34.54 24.76 -6.97
N ALA A 64 33.47 25.06 -7.65
CA ALA A 64 33.47 25.57 -9.01
C ALA A 64 33.01 27.05 -9.02
N ILE A 65 33.49 27.81 -9.98
CA ILE A 65 33.06 29.20 -10.17
C ILE A 65 31.55 29.25 -10.37
N GLY A 66 30.84 30.00 -9.49
CA GLY A 66 29.39 30.08 -9.47
C GLY A 66 28.73 29.35 -8.28
N ASP A 67 29.47 28.57 -7.49
CA ASP A 67 28.98 28.00 -6.25
C ASP A 67 28.83 29.07 -5.16
N ASP A 68 27.86 28.91 -4.27
CA ASP A 68 27.66 29.81 -3.13
C ASP A 68 28.78 29.62 -2.09
N ALA A 69 29.58 30.63 -1.93
CA ALA A 69 30.72 30.65 -0.97
C ALA A 69 30.34 30.39 0.50
N ARG A 70 29.05 30.57 0.86
CA ARG A 70 28.52 30.26 2.21
C ARG A 70 28.52 28.77 2.51
N HIS A 71 28.55 27.93 1.47
CA HIS A 71 28.56 26.49 1.58
C HIS A 71 29.96 25.87 1.51
N ILE A 72 31.01 26.68 1.56
CA ILE A 72 32.40 26.16 1.60
C ILE A 72 32.61 25.30 2.84
N ASP A 73 33.11 24.10 2.64
CA ASP A 73 33.58 23.21 3.71
C ASP A 73 35.00 23.58 4.14
N TRP A 74 35.09 24.55 5.02
CA TRP A 74 36.39 25.05 5.51
C TRP A 74 37.27 23.96 6.12
N ARG A 75 36.67 22.93 6.71
CA ARG A 75 37.39 21.82 7.33
C ARG A 75 38.02 20.90 6.29
N LEU A 76 37.31 20.58 5.22
CA LEU A 76 37.83 19.79 4.12
C LEU A 76 38.83 20.60 3.28
N THR A 77 38.53 21.86 3.02
CA THR A 77 39.42 22.82 2.35
C THR A 77 40.76 22.95 3.03
N ALA A 78 40.80 23.08 4.37
CA ALA A 78 42.02 23.15 5.16
C ALA A 78 42.87 21.87 5.10
N ARG A 79 42.24 20.71 4.89
CA ARG A 79 42.95 19.42 4.79
C ARG A 79 43.48 19.13 3.40
N SER A 80 42.72 19.49 2.39
CA SER A 80 43.02 19.16 0.98
C SER A 80 43.85 20.24 0.27
N GLY A 81 43.87 21.46 0.82
CA GLY A 81 44.47 22.63 0.14
C GLY A 81 43.63 23.16 -1.05
N LYS A 82 42.50 22.57 -1.35
CA LYS A 82 41.59 22.98 -2.41
C LYS A 82 40.23 23.36 -1.84
N ALA A 83 39.62 24.41 -2.36
CA ALA A 83 38.30 24.81 -1.91
C ALA A 83 37.26 23.72 -2.22
N HIS A 84 36.47 23.33 -1.21
CA HIS A 84 35.37 22.37 -1.34
C HIS A 84 34.06 23.03 -0.93
N THR A 85 32.98 22.75 -1.66
CA THR A 85 31.62 23.19 -1.31
C THR A 85 30.79 22.02 -0.81
N LYS A 86 29.98 22.27 0.23
CA LYS A 86 29.01 21.30 0.76
C LYS A 86 27.82 21.25 -0.18
N LEU A 87 27.53 20.06 -0.68
CA LEU A 87 26.28 19.78 -1.36
C LEU A 87 25.24 19.36 -0.34
N PHE A 88 24.13 20.08 -0.34
CA PHE A 88 22.98 19.76 0.50
C PHE A 88 21.91 19.13 -0.36
N GLN A 89 21.35 18.04 0.10
CA GLN A 89 20.21 17.40 -0.51
C GLN A 89 18.95 17.83 0.23
N ALA A 90 17.97 18.38 -0.51
CA ALA A 90 16.67 18.66 0.10
C ALA A 90 16.05 17.33 0.54
N GLU A 91 15.83 17.17 1.83
CA GLU A 91 15.06 16.06 2.36
C GLU A 91 13.62 16.20 1.87
N ARG A 92 13.29 15.54 0.76
CA ARG A 92 11.92 15.47 0.29
C ARG A 92 11.21 14.39 1.08
N GLU A 93 10.36 14.80 2.01
CA GLU A 93 9.36 13.90 2.59
C GLU A 93 8.59 13.25 1.43
N ARG A 94 8.80 11.97 1.24
CA ARG A 94 8.08 11.18 0.25
C ARG A 94 6.63 11.03 0.71
N LEU A 95 5.68 11.05 -0.22
CA LEU A 95 4.30 10.68 0.08
C LEU A 95 4.11 9.18 -0.18
N THR A 96 3.69 8.44 0.84
CA THR A 96 3.10 7.10 0.70
C THR A 96 1.58 7.26 0.71
N LEU A 97 0.91 6.85 -0.36
CA LEU A 97 -0.54 6.93 -0.51
C LEU A 97 -1.13 5.52 -0.54
N VAL A 98 -2.04 5.23 0.38
CA VAL A 98 -2.83 4.00 0.40
C VAL A 98 -4.16 4.26 -0.30
N VAL A 99 -4.44 3.47 -1.33
CA VAL A 99 -5.73 3.46 -2.02
C VAL A 99 -6.46 2.18 -1.64
N ALA A 100 -7.59 2.32 -0.99
CA ALA A 100 -8.43 1.24 -0.50
C ALA A 100 -9.61 1.01 -1.45
N ASP A 101 -9.68 -0.17 -2.05
CA ASP A 101 -10.92 -0.68 -2.62
C ASP A 101 -11.85 -1.08 -1.47
N THR A 102 -13.11 -0.71 -1.57
CA THR A 102 -14.14 -1.04 -0.59
C THR A 102 -15.32 -1.81 -1.20
N SER A 103 -15.08 -2.45 -2.35
CA SER A 103 -16.07 -3.28 -3.03
C SER A 103 -16.60 -4.40 -2.12
N PRO A 104 -17.88 -4.80 -2.27
CA PRO A 104 -18.49 -5.84 -1.45
C PRO A 104 -17.75 -7.18 -1.49
N ALA A 105 -17.03 -7.49 -2.58
CA ALA A 105 -16.25 -8.71 -2.73
C ALA A 105 -15.14 -8.87 -1.67
N LEU A 106 -14.70 -7.78 -1.06
CA LEU A 106 -13.67 -7.81 -0.01
C LEU A 106 -14.20 -8.26 1.37
N TYR A 107 -15.51 -8.20 1.59
CA TYR A 107 -16.11 -8.58 2.89
C TYR A 107 -16.43 -10.07 2.94
N PHE A 108 -15.46 -10.86 2.53
CA PHE A 108 -15.51 -12.31 2.49
C PHE A 108 -14.19 -12.91 2.99
N GLY A 109 -14.29 -14.08 3.61
CA GLY A 109 -13.13 -14.87 4.04
C GLY A 109 -13.57 -16.18 4.67
N THR A 110 -12.74 -17.23 4.55
CA THR A 110 -13.14 -18.59 4.92
C THR A 110 -12.30 -19.24 6.02
N ARG A 111 -11.18 -18.65 6.42
CA ARG A 111 -10.28 -19.27 7.40
C ARG A 111 -9.97 -18.31 8.55
N THR A 112 -8.97 -17.47 8.38
CA THR A 112 -8.42 -16.64 9.45
C THR A 112 -9.14 -15.31 9.58
N ARG A 113 -9.39 -14.64 8.46
CA ARG A 113 -10.02 -13.32 8.41
C ARG A 113 -10.65 -13.02 7.05
N PHE A 114 -11.44 -11.96 6.99
CA PHE A 114 -11.97 -11.44 5.73
C PHE A 114 -10.87 -10.74 4.92
N LYS A 115 -11.04 -10.70 3.58
CA LYS A 115 -10.16 -9.93 2.69
C LYS A 115 -10.10 -8.46 3.09
N SER A 116 -11.22 -7.86 3.55
CA SER A 116 -11.29 -6.49 4.07
C SER A 116 -10.39 -6.27 5.28
N VAL A 117 -10.34 -7.23 6.22
CA VAL A 117 -9.46 -7.17 7.39
C VAL A 117 -7.99 -7.28 6.97
N GLN A 118 -7.68 -8.17 6.02
CA GLN A 118 -6.33 -8.31 5.48
C GLN A 118 -5.90 -7.02 4.76
N ALA A 119 -6.80 -6.37 4.01
CA ALA A 119 -6.54 -5.07 3.40
C ALA A 119 -6.25 -3.98 4.45
N ALA A 120 -7.08 -3.90 5.52
CA ALA A 120 -6.84 -2.97 6.63
C ALA A 120 -5.46 -3.18 7.27
N ARG A 121 -5.07 -4.44 7.51
CA ARG A 121 -3.77 -4.81 8.10
C ARG A 121 -2.60 -4.43 7.18
N ALA A 122 -2.71 -4.72 5.88
CA ALA A 122 -1.70 -4.33 4.89
C ALA A 122 -1.56 -2.80 4.79
N GLY A 123 -2.68 -2.08 4.76
CA GLY A 123 -2.69 -0.61 4.75
C GLY A 123 -2.10 0.00 6.03
N ALA A 124 -2.40 -0.58 7.19
CA ALA A 124 -1.83 -0.16 8.48
C ALA A 124 -0.32 -0.40 8.54
N LEU A 125 0.14 -1.56 8.07
CA LEU A 125 1.57 -1.85 7.98
C LEU A 125 2.28 -0.87 7.04
N ALA A 126 1.66 -0.53 5.90
CA ALA A 126 2.16 0.51 5.00
C ALA A 126 2.28 1.88 5.68
N ALA A 127 1.29 2.25 6.50
CA ALA A 127 1.31 3.49 7.27
C ALA A 127 2.45 3.52 8.31
N TRP A 128 2.67 2.43 9.03
CA TRP A 128 3.78 2.33 9.99
C TRP A 128 5.15 2.32 9.33
N LEU A 129 5.27 1.70 8.14
CA LEU A 129 6.49 1.75 7.34
C LEU A 129 6.79 3.18 6.87
N ALA A 130 5.78 3.92 6.41
CA ALA A 130 5.93 5.32 6.02
C ALA A 130 6.45 6.18 7.20
N VAL A 131 5.88 5.99 8.40
CA VAL A 131 6.35 6.70 9.63
C VAL A 131 7.80 6.34 9.96
N ARG A 132 8.17 5.07 9.87
CA ARG A 132 9.55 4.62 10.11
C ARG A 132 10.53 5.25 9.13
N ASP A 133 10.13 5.34 7.86
CA ASP A 133 10.97 5.84 6.77
C ASP A 133 11.01 7.39 6.72
N GLY A 134 10.26 8.08 7.61
CA GLY A 134 10.16 9.55 7.63
C GLY A 134 9.24 10.12 6.53
N ASP A 135 8.46 9.26 5.87
CA ASP A 135 7.55 9.64 4.80
C ASP A 135 6.25 10.25 5.35
N ARG A 136 5.58 11.06 4.54
CA ARG A 136 4.19 11.44 4.78
C ARG A 136 3.28 10.28 4.36
N ILE A 137 2.18 10.08 5.10
CA ILE A 137 1.18 9.08 4.80
C ILE A 137 -0.18 9.71 4.56
N ALA A 138 -0.89 9.21 3.57
CA ALA A 138 -2.28 9.56 3.26
C ALA A 138 -3.04 8.28 2.85
N ALA A 139 -4.35 8.33 2.91
CA ALA A 139 -5.20 7.24 2.42
C ALA A 139 -6.46 7.79 1.76
N LEU A 140 -7.02 7.02 0.84
CA LEU A 140 -8.30 7.33 0.23
C LEU A 140 -9.00 6.06 -0.26
N ARG A 141 -10.30 6.15 -0.47
CA ARG A 141 -11.13 5.17 -1.17
C ARG A 141 -11.94 5.84 -2.28
N GLY A 142 -12.61 5.06 -3.07
CA GLY A 142 -13.51 5.57 -4.10
C GLY A 142 -14.80 6.10 -3.48
N SER A 143 -14.85 7.38 -3.17
CA SER A 143 -16.03 8.06 -2.65
C SER A 143 -16.15 9.46 -3.24
N ALA A 144 -17.38 9.89 -3.53
CA ALA A 144 -17.69 11.29 -3.85
C ALA A 144 -18.00 12.13 -2.60
N GLN A 145 -18.28 11.48 -1.47
CA GLN A 145 -18.74 12.13 -0.24
C GLN A 145 -17.61 12.26 0.79
N GLU A 146 -16.79 11.22 0.95
CA GLU A 146 -15.68 11.21 1.91
C GLU A 146 -14.39 11.72 1.26
N PRO A 147 -13.82 12.82 1.76
CA PRO A 147 -12.55 13.33 1.25
C PRO A 147 -11.40 12.41 1.62
N PRO A 148 -10.29 12.42 0.86
CA PRO A 148 -9.07 11.73 1.22
C PRO A 148 -8.58 12.10 2.62
N VAL A 149 -8.01 11.13 3.35
CA VAL A 149 -7.22 11.41 4.56
C VAL A 149 -6.00 12.23 4.13
N PRO A 150 -5.86 13.48 4.62
CA PRO A 150 -4.82 14.36 4.12
C PRO A 150 -3.41 13.86 4.49
N PRO A 151 -2.41 14.13 3.63
CA PRO A 151 -1.03 13.75 3.90
C PRO A 151 -0.51 14.36 5.21
N ALA A 152 -0.02 13.50 6.11
CA ALA A 152 0.56 13.92 7.38
C ALA A 152 1.77 13.04 7.74
N SER A 153 2.73 13.61 8.48
CA SER A 153 3.94 12.91 8.94
C SER A 153 3.74 12.33 10.35
N GLY A 154 4.57 11.35 10.68
CA GLY A 154 4.68 10.79 12.02
C GLY A 154 3.46 10.01 12.48
N GLN A 155 3.42 9.70 13.78
CA GLN A 155 2.39 8.82 14.36
C GLN A 155 0.96 9.33 14.19
N ARG A 156 0.75 10.67 14.25
CA ARG A 156 -0.59 11.27 14.04
C ARG A 156 -1.10 10.99 12.63
N GLY A 157 -0.23 11.04 11.63
CA GLY A 157 -0.57 10.69 10.24
C GLY A 157 -1.00 9.24 10.13
N ALA A 158 -0.20 8.31 10.67
CA ALA A 158 -0.54 6.90 10.68
C ALA A 158 -1.88 6.64 11.37
N LEU A 159 -2.10 7.14 12.60
CA LEU A 159 -3.32 6.91 13.35
C LEU A 159 -4.58 7.38 12.61
N ARG A 160 -4.52 8.50 11.87
CA ARG A 160 -5.64 8.95 11.03
C ARG A 160 -5.94 7.97 9.90
N VAL A 161 -4.90 7.40 9.29
CA VAL A 161 -5.05 6.38 8.23
C VAL A 161 -5.62 5.09 8.82
N LEU A 162 -5.13 4.64 9.97
CA LEU A 162 -5.63 3.46 10.65
C LEU A 162 -7.12 3.59 11.03
N ASP A 163 -7.50 4.74 11.57
CA ASP A 163 -8.90 5.04 11.90
C ASP A 163 -9.80 4.99 10.65
N ALA A 164 -9.35 5.57 9.55
CA ALA A 164 -10.06 5.52 8.28
C ALA A 164 -10.21 4.07 7.77
N LEU A 165 -9.13 3.28 7.80
CA LEU A 165 -9.17 1.87 7.38
C LEU A 165 -10.14 1.05 8.24
N VAL A 166 -10.18 1.26 9.56
CA VAL A 166 -11.16 0.61 10.43
C VAL A 166 -12.58 0.98 9.99
N ARG A 167 -12.88 2.25 9.83
CA ARG A 167 -14.22 2.72 9.41
C ARG A 167 -14.64 2.17 8.04
N TRP A 168 -13.72 2.16 7.08
CA TRP A 168 -13.99 1.70 5.71
C TRP A 168 -14.24 0.19 5.64
N TYR A 169 -13.55 -0.60 6.45
CA TYR A 169 -13.57 -2.06 6.35
C TYR A 169 -14.45 -2.75 7.41
N VAL A 170 -15.21 -2.01 8.21
CA VAL A 170 -16.25 -2.58 9.10
C VAL A 170 -17.40 -3.20 8.28
N ARG A 171 -17.83 -2.51 7.22
CA ARG A 171 -18.88 -2.96 6.28
C ARG A 171 -18.71 -2.24 4.94
N PRO A 172 -19.25 -2.78 3.84
CA PRO A 172 -19.23 -2.08 2.56
C PRO A 172 -19.87 -0.68 2.70
N PRO A 173 -19.14 0.40 2.36
CA PRO A 173 -19.70 1.75 2.41
C PRO A 173 -20.80 1.91 1.35
N ALA A 174 -21.92 2.53 1.74
CA ALA A 174 -23.05 2.76 0.83
C ALA A 174 -22.72 3.77 -0.30
N ASP A 175 -21.70 4.59 -0.11
CA ASP A 175 -21.23 5.61 -1.05
C ASP A 175 -19.97 5.18 -1.83
N ASP A 176 -19.70 3.86 -1.89
CA ASP A 176 -18.58 3.35 -2.67
C ASP A 176 -18.77 3.65 -4.17
N ALA A 177 -17.86 4.44 -4.71
CA ALA A 177 -17.83 4.84 -6.12
C ALA A 177 -16.79 4.08 -6.94
N GLY A 178 -16.16 3.06 -6.34
CA GLY A 178 -15.23 2.13 -6.96
C GLY A 178 -13.80 2.64 -7.12
N LEU A 179 -12.93 1.70 -7.43
CA LEU A 179 -11.47 1.92 -7.53
C LEU A 179 -11.10 2.96 -8.59
N SER A 180 -11.89 3.08 -9.65
CA SER A 180 -11.65 4.05 -10.74
C SER A 180 -11.66 5.49 -10.22
N ILE A 181 -12.65 5.84 -9.38
CA ILE A 181 -12.74 7.16 -8.75
C ILE A 181 -11.62 7.36 -7.70
N ALA A 182 -11.27 6.29 -6.98
CA ALA A 182 -10.14 6.33 -6.06
C ALA A 182 -8.83 6.72 -6.78
N LEU A 183 -8.56 6.15 -7.95
CA LEU A 183 -7.36 6.47 -8.73
C LEU A 183 -7.40 7.90 -9.31
N ASP A 184 -8.56 8.42 -9.68
CA ASP A 184 -8.69 9.83 -10.10
C ASP A 184 -8.34 10.79 -8.94
N HIS A 185 -8.76 10.48 -7.71
CA HIS A 185 -8.38 11.24 -6.52
C HIS A 185 -6.88 11.08 -6.21
N ALA A 186 -6.35 9.86 -6.32
CA ALA A 186 -4.94 9.58 -6.10
C ALA A 186 -4.03 10.41 -7.03
N ARG A 187 -4.39 10.52 -8.31
CA ARG A 187 -3.66 11.31 -9.31
C ARG A 187 -3.45 12.78 -8.89
N ARG A 188 -4.41 13.36 -8.18
CA ARG A 188 -4.33 14.77 -7.71
C ARG A 188 -3.35 14.94 -6.54
N LEU A 189 -3.16 13.90 -5.73
CA LEU A 189 -2.30 13.91 -4.54
C LEU A 189 -0.86 13.48 -4.85
N LEU A 190 -0.70 12.54 -5.77
CA LEU A 190 0.60 11.97 -6.11
C LEU A 190 1.53 13.01 -6.76
N ARG A 191 2.80 12.91 -6.44
CA ARG A 191 3.90 13.71 -7.01
C ARG A 191 5.01 12.77 -7.44
N PRO A 192 5.91 13.18 -8.33
CA PRO A 192 7.07 12.37 -8.69
C PRO A 192 7.86 11.93 -7.46
N GLY A 193 8.14 10.63 -7.38
CA GLY A 193 8.80 10.00 -6.24
C GLY A 193 7.85 9.50 -5.14
N SER A 194 6.54 9.78 -5.21
CA SER A 194 5.56 9.18 -4.29
C SER A 194 5.51 7.66 -4.40
N ARG A 195 5.08 7.00 -3.32
CA ARG A 195 4.71 5.58 -3.31
C ARG A 195 3.20 5.45 -3.30
N LEU A 196 2.69 4.60 -4.18
CA LEU A 196 1.28 4.24 -4.26
C LEU A 196 1.11 2.78 -3.83
N ILE A 197 0.24 2.51 -2.87
CA ILE A 197 -0.11 1.15 -2.45
C ILE A 197 -1.62 0.98 -2.66
N VAL A 198 -1.99 0.09 -3.57
CA VAL A 198 -3.38 -0.22 -3.89
C VAL A 198 -3.75 -1.54 -3.22
N LEU A 199 -4.86 -1.54 -2.49
CA LEU A 199 -5.45 -2.70 -1.83
C LEU A 199 -6.78 -2.97 -2.53
N ALA A 200 -6.87 -4.01 -3.36
CA ALA A 200 -8.05 -4.17 -4.20
C ALA A 200 -8.42 -5.63 -4.47
N ASP A 201 -9.71 -5.85 -4.77
CA ASP A 201 -10.17 -7.08 -5.38
C ASP A 201 -9.72 -7.15 -6.85
N PRO A 202 -9.36 -8.34 -7.38
CA PRO A 202 -8.98 -8.50 -8.79
C PRO A 202 -10.00 -7.96 -9.79
N ALA A 203 -11.30 -8.15 -9.54
CA ALA A 203 -12.35 -7.65 -10.43
C ALA A 203 -12.44 -6.10 -10.41
N SER A 204 -12.23 -5.48 -9.25
CA SER A 204 -12.16 -4.01 -9.14
C SER A 204 -11.00 -3.44 -9.96
N VAL A 205 -9.84 -4.12 -9.99
CA VAL A 205 -8.70 -3.72 -10.82
C VAL A 205 -9.04 -3.77 -12.31
N LEU A 206 -9.71 -4.83 -12.75
CA LEU A 206 -10.11 -5.00 -14.16
C LEU A 206 -11.19 -3.99 -14.60
N ALA A 207 -12.02 -3.52 -13.67
CA ALA A 207 -13.02 -2.49 -13.94
C ALA A 207 -12.40 -1.09 -14.20
N VAL A 208 -11.12 -0.91 -13.90
CA VAL A 208 -10.41 0.36 -14.13
C VAL A 208 -9.81 0.39 -15.53
N PRO A 209 -10.13 1.39 -16.37
CA PRO A 209 -9.48 1.57 -17.66
C PRO A 209 -7.95 1.70 -17.56
N ALA A 210 -7.24 1.10 -18.52
CA ALA A 210 -5.76 1.07 -18.53
C ALA A 210 -5.12 2.47 -18.49
N GLU A 211 -5.76 3.46 -19.11
CA GLU A 211 -5.30 4.85 -19.16
C GLU A 211 -5.28 5.51 -17.77
N ARG A 212 -6.19 5.09 -16.87
CA ARG A 212 -6.22 5.60 -15.49
C ARG A 212 -5.05 5.05 -14.69
N TRP A 213 -4.71 3.78 -14.89
CA TRP A 213 -3.50 3.21 -14.31
C TRP A 213 -2.24 3.95 -14.79
N ALA A 214 -2.10 4.15 -16.10
CA ALA A 214 -0.98 4.90 -16.67
C ALA A 214 -0.85 6.29 -16.03
N GLY A 215 -1.98 6.98 -15.79
CA GLY A 215 -2.00 8.33 -15.23
C GLY A 215 -1.52 8.44 -13.77
N VAL A 216 -1.58 7.35 -12.98
CA VAL A 216 -1.15 7.36 -11.57
C VAL A 216 0.22 6.75 -11.35
N VAL A 217 0.69 5.89 -12.27
CA VAL A 217 1.98 5.18 -12.09
C VAL A 217 3.17 5.91 -12.70
N GLN A 218 2.93 6.89 -13.56
CA GLN A 218 3.98 7.71 -14.16
C GLN A 218 4.74 8.45 -13.06
N HIS A 219 6.01 8.14 -12.86
CA HIS A 219 6.87 8.73 -11.84
C HIS A 219 6.56 8.34 -10.37
N THR A 220 5.69 7.37 -10.12
CA THR A 220 5.43 6.83 -8.78
C THR A 220 6.02 5.42 -8.64
N ASP A 221 6.20 4.98 -7.40
CA ASP A 221 6.54 3.61 -7.04
C ASP A 221 5.23 2.91 -6.65
N ALA A 222 4.64 2.18 -7.62
CA ALA A 222 3.29 1.64 -7.48
C ALA A 222 3.32 0.15 -7.14
N VAL A 223 2.64 -0.21 -6.06
CA VAL A 223 2.42 -1.58 -5.59
C VAL A 223 0.93 -1.85 -5.50
N ALA A 224 0.48 -3.01 -5.98
CA ALA A 224 -0.89 -3.46 -5.84
C ALA A 224 -0.94 -4.82 -5.14
N LEU A 225 -1.74 -4.91 -4.10
CA LEU A 225 -2.03 -6.13 -3.36
C LEU A 225 -3.42 -6.59 -3.75
N LEU A 226 -3.50 -7.70 -4.48
CA LEU A 226 -4.74 -8.29 -4.94
C LEU A 226 -5.28 -9.23 -3.88
N LEU A 227 -6.34 -8.81 -3.20
CA LEU A 227 -6.91 -9.54 -2.06
C LEU A 227 -7.62 -10.80 -2.55
N THR A 228 -7.22 -11.96 -2.04
CA THR A 228 -7.79 -13.26 -2.37
C THR A 228 -8.14 -14.03 -1.10
N ASP A 229 -8.96 -15.08 -1.25
CA ASP A 229 -9.25 -16.01 -0.15
C ASP A 229 -8.81 -17.44 -0.53
N PRO A 230 -8.37 -18.26 0.43
CA PRO A 230 -7.98 -19.65 0.17
C PRO A 230 -9.06 -20.46 -0.55
N LEU A 231 -10.33 -20.23 -0.25
CA LEU A 231 -11.43 -20.92 -0.93
C LEU A 231 -11.56 -20.52 -2.40
N GLU A 232 -11.32 -19.25 -2.71
CA GLU A 232 -11.33 -18.75 -4.10
C GLU A 232 -10.27 -19.46 -4.94
N ARG A 233 -9.08 -19.67 -4.37
CA ARG A 233 -7.90 -20.24 -5.05
C ARG A 233 -7.88 -21.78 -5.05
N HIS A 234 -8.32 -22.39 -3.96
CA HIS A 234 -8.22 -23.83 -3.73
C HIS A 234 -9.54 -24.37 -3.15
N PRO A 235 -10.62 -24.38 -3.96
CA PRO A 235 -11.89 -24.92 -3.47
C PRO A 235 -11.77 -26.42 -3.20
N PRO A 236 -12.28 -26.92 -2.05
CA PRO A 236 -12.28 -28.34 -1.78
C PRO A 236 -13.23 -29.08 -2.74
N ALA A 237 -12.94 -30.36 -3.02
CA ALA A 237 -13.84 -31.22 -3.78
C ALA A 237 -15.01 -31.69 -2.90
N ALA A 238 -15.91 -30.76 -2.52
CA ALA A 238 -17.03 -30.99 -1.62
C ALA A 238 -18.23 -30.11 -2.02
N ARG A 239 -19.40 -30.42 -1.46
CA ARG A 239 -20.56 -29.54 -1.55
C ARG A 239 -20.53 -28.54 -0.40
N LEU A 240 -20.58 -27.27 -0.73
CA LEU A 240 -20.53 -26.21 0.26
C LEU A 240 -21.76 -25.32 0.21
N PRO A 241 -22.36 -25.02 1.37
CA PRO A 241 -23.44 -24.05 1.45
C PRO A 241 -22.90 -22.62 1.48
N PHE A 242 -23.49 -21.75 0.69
CA PHE A 242 -23.21 -20.32 0.67
C PHE A 242 -24.46 -19.54 1.04
N ALA A 243 -24.33 -18.52 1.86
CA ALA A 243 -25.37 -17.54 2.09
C ALA A 243 -25.26 -16.43 1.04
N THR A 244 -26.37 -16.12 0.40
CA THR A 244 -26.50 -15.03 -0.58
C THR A 244 -27.67 -14.14 -0.19
N GLU A 245 -27.79 -12.96 -0.78
CA GLU A 245 -28.95 -12.09 -0.56
C GLU A 245 -30.29 -12.79 -0.89
N GLY A 246 -30.29 -13.71 -1.86
CA GLY A 246 -31.45 -14.49 -2.26
C GLY A 246 -31.70 -15.76 -1.43
N GLY A 247 -30.91 -16.01 -0.36
CA GLY A 247 -31.03 -17.20 0.48
C GLY A 247 -29.77 -18.06 0.48
N ARG A 248 -29.95 -19.34 0.85
CA ARG A 248 -28.84 -20.30 0.93
C ARG A 248 -28.76 -21.11 -0.37
N VAL A 249 -27.57 -21.14 -0.97
CA VAL A 249 -27.28 -21.92 -2.19
C VAL A 249 -26.21 -22.94 -1.88
N GLU A 250 -26.38 -24.19 -2.30
CA GLU A 250 -25.37 -25.25 -2.20
C GLU A 250 -24.63 -25.36 -3.53
N LEU A 251 -23.30 -25.25 -3.50
CA LEU A 251 -22.46 -25.43 -4.68
C LEU A 251 -21.73 -26.77 -4.62
N ALA A 252 -21.94 -27.59 -5.64
CA ALA A 252 -21.31 -28.89 -5.80
C ALA A 252 -19.88 -28.74 -6.38
N LEU A 253 -18.94 -28.28 -5.56
CA LEU A 253 -17.54 -28.09 -5.96
C LEU A 253 -16.81 -29.44 -6.19
N ASP A 254 -17.43 -30.57 -5.88
CA ASP A 254 -17.02 -31.91 -6.28
C ASP A 254 -17.22 -32.14 -7.79
N ALA A 255 -18.15 -31.44 -8.46
CA ALA A 255 -18.37 -31.55 -9.88
C ALA A 255 -17.38 -30.75 -10.73
N ALA A 256 -16.79 -31.39 -11.76
CA ALA A 256 -15.76 -30.76 -12.61
C ALA A 256 -16.25 -29.47 -13.30
N ALA A 257 -17.48 -29.45 -13.80
CA ALA A 257 -18.06 -28.28 -14.46
C ALA A 257 -18.25 -27.09 -13.50
N VAL A 258 -18.58 -27.35 -12.23
CA VAL A 258 -18.71 -26.30 -11.19
C VAL A 258 -17.34 -25.76 -10.84
N ARG A 259 -16.32 -26.63 -10.65
CA ARG A 259 -14.94 -26.20 -10.43
C ARG A 259 -14.36 -25.39 -11.59
N GLN A 260 -14.72 -25.72 -12.83
CA GLN A 260 -14.30 -24.94 -13.99
C GLN A 260 -14.91 -23.53 -13.97
N ARG A 261 -16.21 -23.41 -13.70
CA ARG A 261 -16.85 -22.09 -13.52
C ARG A 261 -16.27 -21.31 -12.36
N TRP A 262 -15.94 -22.00 -11.26
CA TRP A 262 -15.27 -21.39 -10.11
C TRP A 262 -13.93 -20.77 -10.49
N ARG A 263 -13.07 -21.52 -11.19
CA ARG A 263 -11.79 -20.99 -11.70
C ARG A 263 -11.97 -19.82 -12.66
N GLN A 264 -12.97 -19.86 -13.52
CA GLN A 264 -13.30 -18.73 -14.40
C GLN A 264 -13.75 -17.49 -13.60
N ALA A 265 -14.40 -17.68 -12.46
CA ALA A 265 -14.87 -16.57 -11.62
C ALA A 265 -13.76 -15.95 -10.76
N PHE A 266 -12.76 -16.71 -10.34
CA PHE A 266 -11.75 -16.26 -9.38
C PHE A 266 -10.32 -16.28 -9.91
N ASP A 267 -9.87 -17.37 -10.57
CA ASP A 267 -8.50 -17.45 -11.08
C ASP A 267 -8.30 -16.57 -12.31
N ALA A 268 -9.21 -16.62 -13.28
CA ALA A 268 -9.07 -15.85 -14.50
C ALA A 268 -9.04 -14.33 -14.27
N PRO A 269 -9.91 -13.72 -13.41
CA PRO A 269 -9.80 -12.32 -13.07
C PRO A 269 -8.48 -11.97 -12.36
N LEU A 270 -7.98 -12.82 -11.48
CA LEU A 270 -6.71 -12.57 -10.82
C LEU A 270 -5.55 -12.55 -11.81
N ASP A 271 -5.46 -13.55 -12.69
CA ASP A 271 -4.41 -13.64 -13.70
C ASP A 271 -4.46 -12.44 -14.67
N ALA A 272 -5.67 -12.08 -15.11
CA ALA A 272 -5.87 -10.92 -15.98
C ALA A 272 -5.49 -9.60 -15.29
N ALA A 273 -5.83 -9.43 -14.00
CA ALA A 273 -5.46 -8.25 -13.23
C ALA A 273 -3.93 -8.14 -13.03
N LEU A 274 -3.26 -9.26 -12.72
CA LEU A 274 -1.80 -9.30 -12.60
C LEU A 274 -1.13 -8.93 -13.91
N GLU A 275 -1.62 -9.45 -15.03
CA GLU A 275 -1.09 -9.13 -16.36
C GLU A 275 -1.34 -7.66 -16.74
N LEU A 276 -2.53 -7.12 -16.47
CA LEU A 276 -2.84 -5.71 -16.68
C LEU A 276 -1.86 -4.82 -15.91
N LEU A 277 -1.70 -5.08 -14.61
CA LEU A 277 -0.83 -4.30 -13.73
C LEU A 277 0.64 -4.40 -14.13
N ARG A 278 1.09 -5.60 -14.56
CA ARG A 278 2.45 -5.80 -15.10
C ARG A 278 2.70 -4.93 -16.33
N ARG A 279 1.75 -4.87 -17.27
CA ARG A 279 1.84 -3.99 -18.46
C ARG A 279 1.90 -2.51 -18.09
N GLN A 280 1.22 -2.13 -17.01
CA GLN A 280 1.25 -0.77 -16.48
C GLN A 280 2.47 -0.48 -15.57
N ARG A 281 3.41 -1.42 -15.44
CA ARG A 281 4.60 -1.31 -14.57
C ARG A 281 4.26 -1.12 -13.09
N VAL A 282 3.15 -1.68 -12.65
CA VAL A 282 2.77 -1.80 -11.23
C VAL A 282 3.32 -3.12 -10.70
N HIS A 283 4.03 -3.07 -9.59
CA HIS A 283 4.43 -4.28 -8.88
C HIS A 283 3.21 -4.88 -8.17
N ALA A 284 2.76 -6.04 -8.60
CA ALA A 284 1.54 -6.65 -8.05
C ALA A 284 1.79 -8.08 -7.55
N MET A 285 1.04 -8.46 -6.53
CA MET A 285 0.96 -9.85 -6.07
C MET A 285 -0.41 -10.14 -5.45
N PRO A 286 -0.86 -11.41 -5.47
CA PRO A 286 -1.99 -11.83 -4.66
C PRO A 286 -1.62 -11.81 -3.17
N LEU A 287 -2.53 -11.32 -2.34
CA LEU A 287 -2.43 -11.37 -0.88
C LEU A 287 -3.62 -12.12 -0.32
N SER A 288 -3.38 -13.35 0.14
CA SER A 288 -4.43 -14.19 0.72
C SER A 288 -4.91 -13.65 2.06
N SER A 289 -6.19 -13.84 2.36
CA SER A 289 -6.80 -13.46 3.63
C SER A 289 -6.17 -14.14 4.85
N ASP A 290 -5.53 -15.30 4.67
CA ASP A 290 -4.82 -16.06 5.71
C ASP A 290 -3.30 -15.86 5.70
N ALA A 291 -2.77 -15.04 4.79
CA ALA A 291 -1.33 -14.77 4.70
C ALA A 291 -0.79 -14.01 5.90
N PRO A 292 0.50 -14.19 6.25
CA PRO A 292 1.19 -13.33 7.21
C PRO A 292 1.14 -11.86 6.81
N ASP A 293 1.11 -10.95 7.79
CA ASP A 293 0.99 -9.50 7.54
C ASP A 293 2.16 -8.94 6.72
N ASP A 294 3.34 -9.55 6.83
CA ASP A 294 4.57 -9.12 6.16
C ASP A 294 4.83 -9.81 4.81
N ALA A 295 3.94 -10.71 4.37
CA ALA A 295 4.13 -11.51 3.16
C ALA A 295 4.39 -10.68 1.88
N TRP A 296 3.87 -9.46 1.84
CA TRP A 296 3.97 -8.57 0.68
C TRP A 296 5.17 -7.61 0.71
N LEU A 297 5.86 -7.50 1.84
CA LEU A 297 6.92 -6.50 2.03
C LEU A 297 8.10 -6.67 1.06
N GLY A 298 8.33 -7.88 0.55
CA GLY A 298 9.33 -8.12 -0.50
C GLY A 298 9.10 -7.37 -1.81
N LEU A 299 7.87 -6.89 -2.06
CA LEU A 299 7.59 -6.03 -3.22
C LEU A 299 8.21 -4.63 -3.07
N LEU A 300 8.37 -4.14 -1.84
CA LEU A 300 8.94 -2.81 -1.58
C LEU A 300 10.46 -2.77 -1.76
N ASP A 301 11.12 -3.93 -1.72
CA ASP A 301 12.58 -4.06 -1.83
C ASP A 301 13.04 -4.25 -3.29
N ARG A 302 12.11 -4.37 -4.24
CA ARG A 302 12.46 -4.56 -5.66
C ARG A 302 12.96 -3.27 -6.28
N PRO A 303 14.15 -3.26 -6.93
CA PRO A 303 14.62 -2.09 -7.66
C PRO A 303 13.66 -1.82 -8.83
N LYS A 304 13.37 -0.52 -9.08
CA LYS A 304 12.68 -0.10 -10.32
C LYS A 304 13.43 -0.71 -11.50
N GLY A 305 12.78 -1.58 -12.25
CA GLY A 305 13.35 -2.16 -13.47
C GLY A 305 13.88 -1.02 -14.35
N ARG A 306 15.18 -1.00 -14.62
CA ARG A 306 15.76 -0.15 -15.65
C ARG A 306 15.00 -0.46 -16.94
N ALA A 307 14.31 0.53 -17.48
CA ALA A 307 13.85 0.49 -18.85
C ALA A 307 15.10 0.32 -19.73
N ARG A 308 15.19 -0.84 -20.40
CA ARG A 308 16.05 -0.99 -21.58
C ARG A 308 15.36 -0.37 -22.77
#